data_80488f34c7beceeb7117333fdddba00a
#
_entry.id   80488f34c7beceeb7117333fdddba00a
#
_cell.length_a   1.000
_cell.length_b   1.000
_cell.length_c   1.000
_cell.angle_alpha   90.00
_cell.angle_beta   90.00
_cell.angle_gamma   90.00
#
_symmetry.space_group_name_H-M   'P 1'
#
loop_
_entity.id
_entity.type
_entity.pdbx_description
1 polymer ?
#
loop_
_entity_poly.entity_id
_entity_poly.type
_entity_poly.pdbx_seq_one_letter_code
_entity_poly.pdbx_strand_id
1 'polypeptide(L)'
;LPRELVDRLQELSRREGATLFMALASGFALLLARYSGQRDLLIGTPVANRNRAEIEPLIGFFVNTLVLRADLSGEPSARAFLGRMREACMDAYAHQDLPFERLVEELHPARDLSRNAVFQAMFALQNAPMEALQLRGLKLEPVEMEVGSAQFDLSLYAWETPEGLAARFSYAADLFDGSTIARLAAQVNESTENIGA
;
A
#
# COMPACT_ATOMS: atom_id res chain seq x y z
N LEU A 1 13.93 0.91 -3.39
CA LEU A 1 14.27 2.06 -2.53
C LEU A 1 15.57 1.74 -1.81
N PRO A 2 16.64 2.54 -2.00
CA PRO A 2 17.91 2.36 -1.29
C PRO A 2 17.76 2.50 0.22
N ARG A 3 18.64 1.83 1.00
CA ARG A 3 18.64 1.87 2.46
C ARG A 3 18.66 3.30 3.00
N GLU A 4 19.49 4.17 2.44
CA GLU A 4 19.61 5.56 2.85
C GLU A 4 18.30 6.35 2.75
N LEU A 5 17.50 6.08 1.71
CA LEU A 5 16.19 6.70 1.55
C LEU A 5 15.20 6.14 2.58
N VAL A 6 15.22 4.83 2.81
CA VAL A 6 14.38 4.18 3.82
C VAL A 6 14.66 4.73 5.22
N ASP A 7 15.94 4.88 5.57
CA ASP A 7 16.35 5.43 6.86
C ASP A 7 15.89 6.89 7.04
N ARG A 8 16.00 7.72 5.98
CA ARG A 8 15.47 9.10 6.00
C ARG A 8 13.95 9.14 6.18
N LEU A 9 13.23 8.25 5.49
CA LEU A 9 11.76 8.14 5.62
C LEU A 9 11.35 7.68 7.01
N GLN A 10 12.06 6.73 7.60
CA GLN A 10 11.82 6.28 8.97
C GLN A 10 12.06 7.41 9.97
N GLU A 11 13.14 8.19 9.78
CA GLU A 11 13.45 9.34 10.64
C GLU A 11 12.37 10.43 10.52
N LEU A 12 11.98 10.79 9.29
CA LEU A 12 10.88 11.74 9.06
C LEU A 12 9.58 11.23 9.70
N SER A 13 9.24 9.97 9.46
CA SER A 13 8.03 9.37 10.02
C SER A 13 8.00 9.49 11.54
N ARG A 14 9.11 9.19 12.22
CA ARG A 14 9.21 9.33 13.68
C ARG A 14 9.01 10.79 14.13
N ARG A 15 9.60 11.77 13.43
CA ARG A 15 9.45 13.19 13.75
C ARG A 15 8.01 13.69 13.59
N GLU A 16 7.31 13.19 12.58
CA GLU A 16 5.93 13.59 12.28
C GLU A 16 4.87 12.70 12.99
N GLY A 17 5.30 11.76 13.85
CA GLY A 17 4.40 10.81 14.51
C GLY A 17 3.66 9.88 13.53
N ALA A 18 4.27 9.65 12.37
CA ALA A 18 3.79 8.76 11.32
C ALA A 18 4.55 7.43 11.31
N THR A 19 4.12 6.47 10.52
CA THR A 19 4.83 5.21 10.28
C THR A 19 5.47 5.20 8.89
N LEU A 20 6.43 4.31 8.67
CA LEU A 20 7.02 4.09 7.33
C LEU A 20 5.91 3.75 6.29
N PHE A 21 4.91 2.96 6.69
CA PHE A 21 3.75 2.68 5.84
C PHE A 21 3.05 3.97 5.38
N MET A 22 2.79 4.90 6.30
CA MET A 22 2.11 6.16 5.98
C MET A 22 2.94 7.03 5.03
N ALA A 23 4.26 7.09 5.21
CA ALA A 23 5.16 7.81 4.31
C ALA A 23 5.19 7.19 2.91
N LEU A 24 5.29 5.86 2.82
CA LEU A 24 5.28 5.15 1.54
C LEU A 24 3.93 5.25 0.83
N ALA A 25 2.82 5.12 1.56
CA ALA A 25 1.46 5.33 1.03
C ALA A 25 1.28 6.76 0.51
N SER A 26 1.87 7.76 1.19
CA SER A 26 1.90 9.16 0.71
C SER A 26 2.67 9.29 -0.60
N GLY A 27 3.86 8.68 -0.70
CA GLY A 27 4.66 8.65 -1.93
C GLY A 27 3.91 7.98 -3.10
N PHE A 28 3.23 6.88 -2.83
CA PHE A 28 2.40 6.19 -3.83
C PHE A 28 1.20 7.05 -4.26
N ALA A 29 0.52 7.71 -3.32
CA ALA A 29 -0.56 8.64 -3.63
C ALA A 29 -0.11 9.81 -4.50
N LEU A 30 1.07 10.40 -4.22
CA LEU A 30 1.66 11.46 -5.05
C LEU A 30 1.95 10.97 -6.46
N LEU A 31 2.48 9.77 -6.60
CA LEU A 31 2.73 9.14 -7.90
C LEU A 31 1.42 8.99 -8.68
N LEU A 32 0.40 8.41 -8.06
CA LEU A 32 -0.93 8.24 -8.67
C LEU A 32 -1.56 9.59 -9.07
N ALA A 33 -1.48 10.59 -8.21
CA ALA A 33 -2.00 11.94 -8.49
C ALA A 33 -1.32 12.57 -9.71
N ARG A 34 0.00 12.40 -9.82
CA ARG A 34 0.80 12.92 -10.95
C ARG A 34 0.40 12.29 -12.30
N TYR A 35 0.09 10.99 -12.29
CA TYR A 35 -0.32 10.27 -13.50
C TYR A 35 -1.78 10.44 -13.87
N SER A 36 -2.67 10.48 -12.88
CA SER A 36 -4.11 10.59 -13.10
C SER A 36 -4.60 12.03 -13.22
N GLY A 37 -3.83 13.00 -12.74
CA GLY A 37 -4.27 14.40 -12.61
C GLY A 37 -5.29 14.62 -11.48
N GLN A 38 -5.64 13.57 -10.72
CA GLN A 38 -6.59 13.65 -9.62
C GLN A 38 -5.90 14.14 -8.36
N ARG A 39 -6.63 14.88 -7.51
CA ARG A 39 -6.14 15.39 -6.24
C ARG A 39 -6.88 14.80 -5.03
N ASP A 40 -7.83 13.94 -5.27
CA ASP A 40 -8.57 13.19 -4.25
C ASP A 40 -8.64 11.74 -4.73
N LEU A 41 -7.94 10.86 -4.04
CA LEU A 41 -7.70 9.49 -4.45
C LEU A 41 -8.09 8.53 -3.33
N LEU A 42 -8.59 7.36 -3.70
CA LEU A 42 -8.83 6.27 -2.79
C LEU A 42 -7.82 5.14 -3.05
N ILE A 43 -7.16 4.70 -2.00
CA ILE A 43 -6.17 3.62 -2.04
C ILE A 43 -6.62 2.53 -1.07
N GLY A 44 -6.76 1.30 -1.57
CA GLY A 44 -6.99 0.14 -0.73
C GLY A 44 -5.71 -0.31 -0.04
N THR A 45 -5.83 -0.84 1.17
CA THR A 45 -4.73 -1.49 1.87
C THR A 45 -5.23 -2.68 2.68
N PRO A 46 -4.55 -3.85 2.61
CA PRO A 46 -4.93 -4.99 3.43
C PRO A 46 -4.42 -4.80 4.87
N VAL A 47 -5.22 -5.24 5.83
CA VAL A 47 -4.83 -5.36 7.24
C VAL A 47 -5.03 -6.79 7.71
N ALA A 48 -4.13 -7.28 8.55
CA ALA A 48 -4.20 -8.65 9.08
C ALA A 48 -5.44 -8.87 9.96
N ASN A 49 -5.99 -7.79 10.53
CA ASN A 49 -7.14 -7.79 11.44
C ASN A 49 -7.00 -8.78 12.60
N ARG A 50 -5.76 -8.92 13.11
CA ARG A 50 -5.38 -9.79 14.25
C ARG A 50 -4.98 -8.93 15.43
N ASN A 51 -5.93 -8.12 15.92
CA ASN A 51 -5.75 -7.11 16.97
C ASN A 51 -5.88 -7.67 18.39
N ARG A 52 -6.02 -8.99 18.56
CA ARG A 52 -6.09 -9.69 19.84
C ARG A 52 -5.12 -10.84 19.87
N ALA A 53 -4.40 -10.99 20.98
CA ALA A 53 -3.40 -12.04 21.14
C ALA A 53 -4.00 -13.47 20.98
N GLU A 54 -5.26 -13.65 21.36
CA GLU A 54 -5.95 -14.93 21.29
C GLU A 54 -6.21 -15.40 19.86
N ILE A 55 -6.35 -14.46 18.90
CA ILE A 55 -6.61 -14.80 17.48
C ILE A 55 -5.33 -14.81 16.65
N GLU A 56 -4.24 -14.29 17.17
CA GLU A 56 -2.97 -14.22 16.43
C GLU A 56 -2.49 -15.59 15.93
N PRO A 57 -2.49 -16.68 16.76
CA PRO A 57 -2.05 -18.01 16.35
C PRO A 57 -3.11 -18.82 15.57
N LEU A 58 -4.33 -18.31 15.43
CA LEU A 58 -5.41 -19.08 14.80
C LEU A 58 -5.21 -19.16 13.29
N ILE A 59 -5.46 -20.33 12.71
CA ILE A 59 -5.54 -20.52 11.28
C ILE A 59 -6.92 -20.06 10.82
N GLY A 60 -6.97 -19.15 9.84
CA GLY A 60 -8.22 -18.63 9.29
C GLY A 60 -8.01 -17.41 8.42
N PHE A 61 -9.05 -16.99 7.72
CA PHE A 61 -9.07 -15.78 6.91
C PHE A 61 -9.56 -14.61 7.79
N PHE A 62 -8.63 -13.77 8.24
CA PHE A 62 -8.90 -12.60 9.08
C PHE A 62 -8.65 -11.28 8.35
N VAL A 63 -8.01 -11.35 7.18
CA VAL A 63 -7.64 -10.15 6.42
C VAL A 63 -8.87 -9.33 6.09
N ASN A 64 -8.81 -8.03 6.38
CA ASN A 64 -9.77 -7.04 5.93
C ASN A 64 -9.08 -6.03 5.01
N THR A 65 -9.85 -5.27 4.24
CA THR A 65 -9.35 -4.20 3.38
C THR A 65 -9.83 -2.85 3.92
N LEU A 66 -8.90 -1.95 4.15
CA LEU A 66 -9.19 -0.56 4.49
C LEU A 66 -9.08 0.33 3.26
N VAL A 67 -9.82 1.43 3.27
CA VAL A 67 -9.77 2.46 2.23
C VAL A 67 -9.16 3.73 2.82
N LEU A 68 -8.06 4.17 2.24
CA LEU A 68 -7.36 5.39 2.62
C LEU A 68 -7.69 6.49 1.60
N ARG A 69 -8.20 7.63 2.07
CA ARG A 69 -8.42 8.80 1.23
C ARG A 69 -7.17 9.68 1.25
N ALA A 70 -6.56 9.86 0.09
CA ALA A 70 -5.42 10.72 -0.13
C ALA A 70 -5.91 12.05 -0.72
N ASP A 71 -6.09 13.05 0.15
CA ASP A 71 -6.55 14.41 -0.23
C ASP A 71 -5.34 15.33 -0.45
N LEU A 72 -5.05 15.62 -1.72
CA LEU A 72 -4.02 16.55 -2.20
C LEU A 72 -4.59 17.93 -2.57
N SER A 73 -5.86 18.21 -2.24
CA SER A 73 -6.49 19.50 -2.54
C SER A 73 -5.76 20.65 -1.84
N GLY A 74 -5.71 21.80 -2.49
CA GLY A 74 -5.03 22.99 -1.98
C GLY A 74 -3.50 22.92 -2.03
N GLU A 75 -2.92 21.96 -2.79
CA GLU A 75 -1.45 21.83 -2.99
C GLU A 75 -0.66 21.81 -1.68
N PRO A 76 -0.94 20.84 -0.79
CA PRO A 76 -0.27 20.80 0.51
C PRO A 76 1.23 20.58 0.33
N SER A 77 2.04 21.10 1.27
CA SER A 77 3.43 20.68 1.36
C SER A 77 3.53 19.18 1.65
N ALA A 78 4.67 18.56 1.35
CA ALA A 78 4.89 17.13 1.62
C ALA A 78 4.59 16.76 3.09
N ARG A 79 5.06 17.58 4.04
CA ARG A 79 4.78 17.42 5.47
C ARG A 79 3.28 17.52 5.79
N ALA A 80 2.59 18.52 5.24
CA ALA A 80 1.15 18.68 5.45
C ALA A 80 0.35 17.50 4.87
N PHE A 81 0.78 16.99 3.71
CA PHE A 81 0.17 15.81 3.09
C PHE A 81 0.43 14.54 3.91
N LEU A 82 1.64 14.33 4.41
CA LEU A 82 1.94 13.21 5.32
C LEU A 82 1.06 13.29 6.59
N GLY A 83 0.82 14.49 7.12
CA GLY A 83 -0.10 14.70 8.25
C GLY A 83 -1.53 14.26 7.92
N ARG A 84 -2.07 14.64 6.74
CA ARG A 84 -3.40 14.20 6.28
C ARG A 84 -3.47 12.68 6.11
N MET A 85 -2.44 12.08 5.51
CA MET A 85 -2.37 10.62 5.35
C MET A 85 -2.30 9.90 6.69
N ARG A 86 -1.57 10.45 7.66
CA ARG A 86 -1.53 9.91 9.02
C ARG A 86 -2.92 9.91 9.66
N GLU A 87 -3.65 11.02 9.56
CA GLU A 87 -5.02 11.11 10.07
C GLU A 87 -5.94 10.10 9.38
N ALA A 88 -5.91 10.03 8.05
CA ALA A 88 -6.70 9.06 7.29
C ALA A 88 -6.38 7.61 7.68
N CYS A 89 -5.11 7.27 7.91
CA CYS A 89 -4.71 5.94 8.38
C CYS A 89 -5.22 5.67 9.80
N MET A 90 -5.08 6.62 10.71
CA MET A 90 -5.54 6.45 12.11
C MET A 90 -7.04 6.26 12.18
N ASP A 91 -7.81 7.04 11.42
CA ASP A 91 -9.26 6.90 11.33
C ASP A 91 -9.65 5.53 10.74
N ALA A 92 -8.97 5.09 9.67
CA ALA A 92 -9.23 3.78 9.08
C ALA A 92 -8.90 2.64 10.07
N TYR A 93 -7.80 2.73 10.82
CA TYR A 93 -7.44 1.73 11.83
C TYR A 93 -8.42 1.71 13.02
N ALA A 94 -8.96 2.86 13.41
CA ALA A 94 -9.99 2.92 14.45
C ALA A 94 -11.28 2.16 14.07
N HIS A 95 -11.52 1.97 12.77
CA HIS A 95 -12.70 1.30 12.23
C HIS A 95 -12.36 0.00 11.47
N GLN A 96 -11.17 -0.58 11.67
CA GLN A 96 -10.70 -1.74 10.91
C GLN A 96 -11.54 -3.02 11.10
N ASP A 97 -12.37 -3.08 12.12
CA ASP A 97 -13.27 -4.21 12.37
C ASP A 97 -14.51 -4.19 11.45
N LEU A 98 -14.78 -3.08 10.76
CA LEU A 98 -15.86 -3.00 9.76
C LEU A 98 -15.43 -3.76 8.50
N PRO A 99 -16.13 -4.84 8.09
CA PRO A 99 -15.81 -5.55 6.86
C PRO A 99 -15.94 -4.64 5.64
N PHE A 100 -15.02 -4.80 4.68
CA PHE A 100 -15.02 -4.00 3.45
C PHE A 100 -16.34 -4.15 2.66
N GLU A 101 -16.92 -5.33 2.66
CA GLU A 101 -18.21 -5.60 1.99
C GLU A 101 -19.34 -4.74 2.58
N ARG A 102 -19.34 -4.55 3.92
CA ARG A 102 -20.32 -3.67 4.57
C ARG A 102 -20.11 -2.21 4.19
N LEU A 103 -18.86 -1.77 4.06
CA LEU A 103 -18.56 -0.42 3.57
C LEU A 103 -19.10 -0.22 2.15
N VAL A 104 -18.92 -1.19 1.26
CA VAL A 104 -19.45 -1.18 -0.11
C VAL A 104 -20.99 -1.13 -0.11
N GLU A 105 -21.62 -1.93 0.76
CA GLU A 105 -23.08 -1.94 0.91
C GLU A 105 -23.61 -0.58 1.34
N GLU A 106 -22.99 0.07 2.33
CA GLU A 106 -23.46 1.37 2.86
C GLU A 106 -23.21 2.54 1.90
N LEU A 107 -22.08 2.52 1.18
CA LEU A 107 -21.76 3.58 0.23
C LEU A 107 -22.58 3.50 -1.06
N HIS A 108 -23.20 2.38 -1.37
CA HIS A 108 -23.98 2.16 -2.58
C HIS A 108 -23.33 2.71 -3.86
N PRO A 109 -22.04 2.42 -4.14
CA PRO A 109 -21.39 2.94 -5.31
C PRO A 109 -22.11 2.49 -6.58
N ALA A 110 -22.06 3.29 -7.63
CA ALA A 110 -22.62 2.91 -8.93
C ALA A 110 -22.00 1.55 -9.35
N ARG A 111 -22.87 0.58 -9.63
CA ARG A 111 -22.43 -0.77 -10.05
C ARG A 111 -21.79 -0.69 -11.44
N ASP A 112 -20.49 -0.88 -11.47
CA ASP A 112 -19.71 -1.05 -12.70
C ASP A 112 -18.94 -2.37 -12.57
N LEU A 113 -19.33 -3.36 -13.36
CA LEU A 113 -18.70 -4.70 -13.33
C LEU A 113 -17.26 -4.69 -13.89
N SER A 114 -16.85 -3.61 -14.55
CA SER A 114 -15.50 -3.45 -15.09
C SER A 114 -14.50 -2.90 -14.07
N ARG A 115 -14.95 -2.46 -12.87
CA ARG A 115 -14.12 -1.80 -11.88
C ARG A 115 -14.44 -2.26 -10.47
N ASN A 116 -13.43 -2.23 -9.61
CA ASN A 116 -13.67 -2.39 -8.17
C ASN A 116 -14.54 -1.25 -7.64
N ALA A 117 -15.41 -1.58 -6.69
CA ALA A 117 -16.52 -0.71 -6.30
C ALA A 117 -16.08 0.64 -5.70
N VAL A 118 -14.95 0.68 -4.95
CA VAL A 118 -14.54 1.86 -4.18
C VAL A 118 -13.18 2.40 -4.62
N PHE A 119 -12.20 1.54 -4.87
CA PHE A 119 -10.85 1.94 -5.27
C PHE A 119 -10.30 1.02 -6.36
N GLN A 120 -9.35 1.52 -7.17
CA GLN A 120 -8.71 0.78 -8.23
C GLN A 120 -7.22 0.53 -7.95
N ALA A 121 -6.64 1.29 -7.02
CA ALA A 121 -5.24 1.17 -6.65
C ALA A 121 -5.10 0.60 -5.24
N MET A 122 -4.18 -0.35 -5.06
CA MET A 122 -3.86 -0.97 -3.76
C MET A 122 -2.40 -0.75 -3.40
N PHE A 123 -2.14 -0.50 -2.11
CA PHE A 123 -0.80 -0.46 -1.53
C PHE A 123 -0.71 -1.41 -0.35
N ALA A 124 0.34 -2.23 -0.33
CA ALA A 124 0.63 -3.12 0.80
C ALA A 124 2.11 -3.08 1.17
N LEU A 125 2.40 -2.82 2.44
CA LEU A 125 3.73 -3.01 3.02
C LEU A 125 3.75 -4.34 3.77
N GLN A 126 4.49 -5.30 3.23
CA GLN A 126 4.65 -6.62 3.83
C GLN A 126 5.80 -6.57 4.83
N ASN A 127 5.47 -6.39 6.08
CA ASN A 127 6.40 -6.34 7.21
C ASN A 127 6.24 -7.53 8.18
N ALA A 128 5.44 -8.53 7.82
CA ALA A 128 5.36 -9.74 8.60
C ALA A 128 6.72 -10.47 8.53
N PRO A 129 7.36 -10.76 9.68
CA PRO A 129 8.59 -11.53 9.70
C PRO A 129 8.30 -12.90 9.09
N MET A 130 8.82 -13.17 7.90
CA MET A 130 8.87 -14.52 7.38
C MET A 130 10.04 -15.20 8.10
N GLU A 131 9.74 -15.93 9.17
CA GLU A 131 10.71 -16.86 9.72
C GLU A 131 11.12 -17.82 8.60
N ALA A 132 12.43 -17.90 8.36
CA ALA A 132 12.94 -18.85 7.39
C ALA A 132 12.50 -20.26 7.82
N LEU A 133 11.53 -20.80 7.11
CA LEU A 133 11.03 -22.14 7.38
C LEU A 133 12.20 -23.14 7.17
N GLN A 134 12.77 -23.62 8.27
CA GLN A 134 13.85 -24.60 8.24
C GLN A 134 13.26 -26.01 8.28
N LEU A 135 13.19 -26.65 7.15
CA LEU A 135 12.83 -28.06 7.05
C LEU A 135 14.10 -28.91 7.03
N ARG A 136 14.15 -29.91 7.91
CA ARG A 136 15.33 -30.79 8.07
C ARG A 136 15.65 -31.51 6.76
N GLY A 137 16.83 -31.23 6.19
CA GLY A 137 17.30 -31.87 4.95
C GLY A 137 16.73 -31.28 3.66
N LEU A 138 15.98 -30.14 3.74
CA LEU A 138 15.45 -29.46 2.57
C LEU A 138 16.00 -28.02 2.51
N LYS A 139 16.38 -27.58 1.31
CA LYS A 139 16.68 -26.19 1.00
C LYS A 139 15.42 -25.59 0.36
N LEU A 140 14.88 -24.58 0.99
CA LEU A 140 13.73 -23.83 0.46
C LEU A 140 14.23 -22.64 -0.33
N GLU A 141 13.78 -22.53 -1.56
CA GLU A 141 14.06 -21.39 -2.43
C GLU A 141 12.71 -20.79 -2.88
N PRO A 142 12.54 -19.46 -2.78
CA PRO A 142 11.34 -18.82 -3.32
C PRO A 142 11.31 -18.95 -4.84
N VAL A 143 10.19 -19.39 -5.40
CA VAL A 143 9.97 -19.42 -6.83
C VAL A 143 9.01 -18.28 -7.17
N GLU A 144 9.45 -17.36 -8.01
CA GLU A 144 8.57 -16.32 -8.55
C GLU A 144 7.61 -16.96 -9.55
N MET A 145 6.33 -16.86 -9.25
CA MET A 145 5.26 -17.28 -10.17
C MET A 145 4.56 -16.04 -10.71
N GLU A 146 4.42 -15.97 -12.02
CA GLU A 146 3.53 -15.00 -12.65
C GLU A 146 2.09 -15.44 -12.37
N VAL A 147 1.37 -14.66 -11.57
CA VAL A 147 -0.07 -14.87 -11.37
C VAL A 147 -0.78 -14.20 -12.53
N GLY A 148 -1.42 -14.98 -13.39
CA GLY A 148 -2.01 -14.54 -14.67
C GLY A 148 -3.21 -13.60 -14.56
N SER A 149 -3.57 -13.08 -13.35
CA SER A 149 -4.68 -12.13 -13.17
C SER A 149 -4.33 -11.10 -12.09
N ALA A 150 -4.60 -9.83 -12.36
CA ALA A 150 -4.55 -8.76 -11.38
C ALA A 150 -5.93 -8.62 -10.71
N GLN A 151 -5.96 -8.54 -9.39
CA GLN A 151 -7.20 -8.35 -8.63
C GLN A 151 -7.68 -6.89 -8.69
N PHE A 152 -6.77 -5.94 -8.81
CA PHE A 152 -7.01 -4.49 -8.92
C PHE A 152 -6.33 -3.96 -10.17
N ASP A 153 -6.75 -2.78 -10.62
CA ASP A 153 -6.14 -2.14 -11.80
C ASP A 153 -4.63 -1.97 -11.61
N LEU A 154 -4.21 -1.53 -10.41
CA LEU A 154 -2.81 -1.35 -10.04
C LEU A 154 -2.58 -1.67 -8.56
N SER A 155 -1.59 -2.49 -8.26
CA SER A 155 -1.17 -2.77 -6.88
C SER A 155 0.33 -2.56 -6.73
N LEU A 156 0.73 -1.93 -5.63
CA LEU A 156 2.12 -1.80 -5.22
C LEU A 156 2.34 -2.57 -3.92
N TYR A 157 3.16 -3.60 -4.00
CA TYR A 157 3.61 -4.37 -2.84
C TYR A 157 5.04 -3.96 -2.51
N ALA A 158 5.33 -3.67 -1.24
CA ALA A 158 6.66 -3.34 -0.76
C ALA A 158 7.03 -4.25 0.42
N TRP A 159 8.32 -4.57 0.56
CA TRP A 159 8.85 -5.35 1.69
C TRP A 159 10.28 -4.95 2.00
N GLU A 160 10.67 -5.09 3.25
CA GLU A 160 12.03 -4.78 3.68
C GLU A 160 13.03 -5.84 3.21
N THR A 161 14.21 -5.39 2.83
CA THR A 161 15.37 -6.22 2.48
C THR A 161 16.61 -5.69 3.19
N PRO A 162 17.71 -6.46 3.27
CA PRO A 162 18.97 -5.95 3.81
C PRO A 162 19.48 -4.68 3.11
N GLU A 163 19.23 -4.54 1.80
CA GLU A 163 19.66 -3.43 0.97
C GLU A 163 18.72 -2.21 1.02
N GLY A 164 17.57 -2.33 1.68
CA GLY A 164 16.57 -1.28 1.78
C GLY A 164 15.16 -1.80 1.65
N LEU A 165 14.40 -1.36 0.65
CA LEU A 165 13.03 -1.74 0.42
C LEU A 165 12.84 -2.19 -1.03
N ALA A 166 12.45 -3.44 -1.22
CA ALA A 166 12.04 -3.94 -2.51
C ALA A 166 10.55 -3.63 -2.75
N ALA A 167 10.18 -3.44 -4.01
CA ALA A 167 8.80 -3.19 -4.39
C ALA A 167 8.47 -3.89 -5.71
N ARG A 168 7.20 -4.30 -5.84
CA ARG A 168 6.67 -4.93 -7.04
C ARG A 168 5.32 -4.34 -7.40
N PHE A 169 5.14 -4.01 -8.67
CA PHE A 169 3.83 -3.71 -9.24
C PHE A 169 3.15 -4.98 -9.74
N SER A 170 1.85 -5.09 -9.44
CA SER A 170 0.91 -5.98 -10.12
C SER A 170 -0.14 -5.10 -10.78
N TYR A 171 -0.48 -5.37 -12.04
CA TYR A 171 -1.35 -4.49 -12.82
C TYR A 171 -2.18 -5.27 -13.83
N ALA A 172 -3.33 -4.71 -14.21
CA ALA A 172 -4.18 -5.23 -15.26
C ALA A 172 -3.54 -4.91 -16.62
N ALA A 173 -3.07 -5.94 -17.33
CA ALA A 173 -2.39 -5.79 -18.62
C ALA A 173 -3.32 -5.24 -19.72
N ASP A 174 -4.63 -5.33 -19.55
CA ASP A 174 -5.62 -4.74 -20.45
C ASP A 174 -5.74 -3.21 -20.28
N LEU A 175 -5.26 -2.66 -19.14
CA LEU A 175 -5.33 -1.24 -18.81
C LEU A 175 -3.99 -0.52 -18.91
N PHE A 176 -2.89 -1.23 -18.73
CA PHE A 176 -1.55 -0.64 -18.66
C PHE A 176 -0.54 -1.37 -19.54
N ASP A 177 0.18 -0.62 -20.35
CA ASP A 177 1.36 -1.14 -21.02
C ASP A 177 2.51 -1.35 -20.04
N GLY A 178 3.30 -2.41 -20.24
CA GLY A 178 4.48 -2.70 -19.41
C GLY A 178 5.49 -1.54 -19.37
N SER A 179 5.61 -0.75 -20.45
CA SER A 179 6.46 0.45 -20.50
C SER A 179 5.96 1.57 -19.56
N THR A 180 4.65 1.68 -19.37
CA THR A 180 4.06 2.61 -18.40
C THR A 180 4.37 2.19 -16.98
N ILE A 181 4.24 0.89 -16.68
CA ILE A 181 4.58 0.36 -15.36
C ILE A 181 6.08 0.49 -15.08
N ALA A 182 6.95 0.26 -16.06
CA ALA A 182 8.39 0.48 -15.90
C ALA A 182 8.72 1.95 -15.54
N ARG A 183 8.04 2.92 -16.15
CA ARG A 183 8.18 4.36 -15.78
C ARG A 183 7.66 4.64 -14.38
N LEU A 184 6.50 4.08 -14.00
CA LEU A 184 5.97 4.18 -12.63
C LEU A 184 6.96 3.64 -11.61
N ALA A 185 7.55 2.47 -11.88
CA ALA A 185 8.53 1.85 -11.00
C ALA A 185 9.79 2.72 -10.83
N ALA A 186 10.30 3.33 -11.91
CA ALA A 186 11.42 4.25 -11.85
C ALA A 186 11.11 5.52 -11.01
N GLN A 187 9.86 5.99 -11.03
CA GLN A 187 9.45 7.21 -10.35
C GLN A 187 8.97 7.00 -8.90
N VAL A 188 8.82 5.75 -8.45
CA VAL A 188 8.51 5.47 -7.04
C VAL A 188 9.56 6.10 -6.11
N ASN A 189 10.85 5.97 -6.44
CA ASN A 189 11.93 6.56 -5.66
C ASN A 189 11.77 8.08 -5.57
N GLU A 190 11.61 8.77 -6.71
CA GLU A 190 11.45 10.23 -6.78
C GLU A 190 10.23 10.71 -5.96
N SER A 191 9.09 10.06 -6.12
CA SER A 191 7.87 10.42 -5.38
C SER A 191 8.02 10.24 -3.87
N THR A 192 8.76 9.21 -3.47
CA THR A 192 9.03 8.92 -2.07
C THR A 192 10.10 9.86 -1.49
N GLU A 193 11.10 10.26 -2.29
CA GLU A 193 12.08 11.29 -1.91
C GLU A 193 11.43 12.64 -1.65
N ASN A 194 10.42 13.02 -2.43
CA ASN A 194 9.67 14.26 -2.21
C ASN A 194 8.91 14.30 -0.87
N ILE A 195 8.57 13.16 -0.29
CA ILE A 195 8.03 13.06 1.08
C ILE A 195 9.15 13.18 2.10
N GLY A 196 10.35 12.65 1.80
CA GLY A 196 11.52 12.63 2.69
C GLY A 196 12.35 13.92 2.70
N ALA A 197 12.04 14.89 1.84
CA ALA A 197 12.72 16.18 1.75
C ALA A 197 12.05 17.24 2.63
#